data_c73232ed051236a44ff4f4b39883ebac
#
_entry.id   c73232ed051236a44ff4f4b39883ebac
#
_cell.length_a   1.000
_cell.length_b   1.000
_cell.length_c   1.000
_cell.angle_alpha   90.00
_cell.angle_beta   90.00
_cell.angle_gamma   90.00
#
_symmetry.space_group_name_H-M   'P 1'
#
loop_
_entity.id
_entity.type
_entity.pdbx_description
1 polymer ?
#
loop_
_entity_poly.entity_id
_entity_poly.type
_entity_poly.pdbx_seq_one_letter_code
_entity_poly.pdbx_strand_id
1 'polypeptide(L)'
;MNQIAYFKKIIYIFAFIIPWSLEAKLLKPSKNSAEKEILIVNEKRRLYYPVRSESTEYAIEGPARIEFISRYPVIKNKKDSHSFKYSIVIDKKDTINVNHRYKVQRSIKSIQHPKHSYTYSGNYFINLDKGSHTIELFSEKNQKYPVLIRVLSKEFESMGRDKKILKPMVYKNSVELVTEGKSLSYFDCVPGLPLQLEAKGEKKLRILTRLQFSDMMGQEESYRLKVSEGKKVLGTFYFNTERSSSTQILDRLDKVPGKWRSCEISVPGGKHLYDIEVLDKDKSVLTRFILY
;
A
#
# COMPACT_ATOMS: atom_id res chain seq x y z
N MET A 1 -24.94 -21.55 -70.22
CA MET A 1 -24.46 -20.29 -69.56
C MET A 1 -24.66 -20.45 -68.08
N ASN A 2 -23.61 -20.86 -67.36
CA ASN A 2 -23.65 -21.11 -65.95
C ASN A 2 -22.95 -19.94 -65.18
N GLN A 3 -23.70 -19.20 -64.40
CA GLN A 3 -23.14 -18.21 -63.48
C GLN A 3 -22.80 -18.91 -62.19
N ILE A 4 -21.52 -18.97 -61.89
CA ILE A 4 -21.01 -19.44 -60.58
C ILE A 4 -20.97 -18.26 -59.69
N ALA A 5 -21.82 -18.26 -58.60
CA ALA A 5 -21.82 -17.27 -57.57
C ALA A 5 -20.72 -17.59 -56.55
N TYR A 6 -19.71 -16.72 -56.45
CA TYR A 6 -18.68 -16.78 -55.40
C TYR A 6 -19.23 -16.22 -54.06
N PHE A 7 -19.50 -17.11 -53.11
CA PHE A 7 -19.73 -16.74 -51.71
C PHE A 7 -18.40 -16.42 -51.04
N LYS A 8 -18.11 -15.13 -50.86
CA LYS A 8 -17.02 -14.70 -49.98
C LYS A 8 -17.44 -14.88 -48.50
N LYS A 9 -16.93 -15.91 -47.82
CA LYS A 9 -17.01 -16.05 -46.37
C LYS A 9 -16.09 -15.03 -45.72
N ILE A 10 -16.65 -13.95 -45.15
CA ILE A 10 -15.95 -13.02 -44.32
C ILE A 10 -15.87 -13.65 -42.90
N ILE A 11 -14.70 -14.16 -42.54
CA ILE A 11 -14.41 -14.63 -41.18
C ILE A 11 -14.10 -13.39 -40.33
N TYR A 12 -15.05 -12.99 -39.48
CA TYR A 12 -14.80 -12.01 -38.42
C TYR A 12 -13.99 -12.68 -37.31
N ILE A 13 -12.69 -12.41 -37.28
CA ILE A 13 -11.84 -12.72 -36.11
C ILE A 13 -12.19 -11.69 -35.03
N PHE A 14 -13.07 -12.06 -34.12
CA PHE A 14 -13.23 -11.34 -32.85
C PHE A 14 -11.97 -11.57 -32.03
N ALA A 15 -11.00 -10.64 -32.12
CA ALA A 15 -9.92 -10.55 -31.17
C ALA A 15 -10.54 -10.16 -29.84
N PHE A 16 -10.76 -11.13 -28.97
CA PHE A 16 -11.04 -10.89 -27.55
C PHE A 16 -9.81 -10.21 -26.95
N ILE A 17 -9.82 -8.89 -26.92
CA ILE A 17 -8.90 -8.11 -26.08
C ILE A 17 -9.36 -8.38 -24.65
N ILE A 18 -8.80 -9.44 -24.04
CA ILE A 18 -8.93 -9.66 -22.60
C ILE A 18 -8.20 -8.49 -21.97
N PRO A 19 -8.88 -7.59 -21.23
CA PRO A 19 -8.17 -6.57 -20.49
C PRO A 19 -7.28 -7.31 -19.49
N TRP A 20 -5.97 -7.20 -19.66
CA TRP A 20 -5.03 -7.64 -18.65
C TRP A 20 -5.24 -6.74 -17.43
N SER A 21 -6.18 -7.15 -16.57
CA SER A 21 -6.23 -6.59 -15.24
C SER A 21 -4.92 -6.99 -14.57
N LEU A 22 -4.09 -6.03 -14.24
CA LEU A 22 -2.88 -6.19 -13.43
C LEU A 22 -3.31 -6.72 -12.05
N GLU A 23 -3.55 -8.05 -11.99
CA GLU A 23 -3.93 -8.70 -10.75
C GLU A 23 -2.73 -8.75 -9.80
N ALA A 24 -2.99 -8.40 -8.55
CA ALA A 24 -1.99 -8.54 -7.50
C ALA A 24 -1.56 -10.01 -7.39
N LYS A 25 -0.27 -10.28 -7.62
CA LYS A 25 0.31 -11.61 -7.55
C LYS A 25 0.51 -12.03 -6.10
N LEU A 26 -0.06 -13.17 -5.70
CA LEU A 26 0.22 -13.76 -4.39
C LEU A 26 1.66 -14.28 -4.36
N LEU A 27 2.43 -13.79 -3.39
CA LEU A 27 3.77 -14.29 -3.11
C LEU A 27 3.68 -15.49 -2.14
N LYS A 28 4.49 -16.51 -2.42
CA LYS A 28 4.67 -17.66 -1.52
C LYS A 28 6.00 -17.51 -0.80
N PRO A 29 6.08 -17.88 0.49
CA PRO A 29 7.35 -17.88 1.18
C PRO A 29 8.36 -18.80 0.49
N SER A 30 9.62 -18.40 0.43
CA SER A 30 10.75 -19.22 -0.01
C SER A 30 11.22 -20.17 1.09
N LYS A 31 11.04 -19.76 2.37
CA LYS A 31 11.30 -20.60 3.56
C LYS A 31 10.13 -20.55 4.50
N ASN A 32 9.94 -21.64 5.28
CA ASN A 32 8.87 -21.81 6.26
C ASN A 32 7.45 -21.72 5.65
N SER A 33 7.27 -22.29 4.45
CA SER A 33 6.01 -22.28 3.70
C SER A 33 5.09 -23.48 3.98
N ALA A 34 5.47 -24.39 4.88
CA ALA A 34 4.77 -25.67 5.08
C ALA A 34 3.33 -25.50 5.59
N GLU A 35 3.10 -24.55 6.50
CA GLU A 35 1.78 -24.24 7.03
C GLU A 35 1.10 -23.16 6.19
N LYS A 36 -0.17 -23.37 5.93
CA LYS A 36 -1.03 -22.39 5.23
C LYS A 36 -2.43 -22.42 5.80
N GLU A 37 -3.10 -21.29 5.79
CA GLU A 37 -4.48 -21.19 6.25
C GLU A 37 -5.35 -20.52 5.17
N ILE A 38 -6.50 -21.11 4.87
CA ILE A 38 -7.43 -20.59 3.88
C ILE A 38 -8.58 -19.93 4.61
N LEU A 39 -8.69 -18.63 4.47
CA LEU A 39 -9.80 -17.84 4.99
C LEU A 39 -10.83 -17.57 3.89
N ILE A 40 -12.10 -17.67 4.23
CA ILE A 40 -13.21 -17.19 3.38
C ILE A 40 -13.46 -15.74 3.74
N VAL A 41 -13.16 -14.85 2.80
CA VAL A 41 -13.30 -13.39 2.93
C VAL A 41 -14.16 -12.88 1.77
N ASN A 42 -15.32 -12.32 2.06
CA ASN A 42 -16.30 -11.90 1.05
C ASN A 42 -16.55 -13.00 0.01
N GLU A 43 -16.89 -14.20 0.51
CA GLU A 43 -17.19 -15.41 -0.28
C GLU A 43 -16.03 -15.99 -1.09
N LYS A 44 -14.86 -15.35 -1.07
CA LYS A 44 -13.67 -15.78 -1.81
C LYS A 44 -12.66 -16.46 -0.89
N ARG A 45 -12.11 -17.58 -1.33
CA ARG A 45 -11.00 -18.26 -0.63
C ARG A 45 -9.74 -17.44 -0.76
N ARG A 46 -9.10 -17.13 0.37
CA ARG A 46 -7.87 -16.35 0.45
C ARG A 46 -6.83 -17.12 1.25
N LEU A 47 -5.67 -17.34 0.65
CA LEU A 47 -4.56 -18.05 1.26
C LEU A 47 -3.73 -17.08 2.11
N TYR A 48 -3.44 -17.49 3.34
CA TYR A 48 -2.57 -16.80 4.30
C TYR A 48 -1.48 -17.75 4.78
N TYR A 49 -0.36 -17.19 5.20
CA TYR A 49 0.74 -17.92 5.84
C TYR A 49 0.85 -17.47 7.30
N PRO A 50 0.97 -18.43 8.26
CA PRO A 50 1.16 -18.10 9.67
C PRO A 50 2.59 -17.61 9.89
N VAL A 51 2.73 -16.42 10.45
CA VAL A 51 4.02 -15.82 10.86
C VAL A 51 4.16 -15.97 12.37
N ARG A 52 5.24 -16.62 12.78
CA ARG A 52 5.60 -16.90 14.17
C ARG A 52 6.89 -16.14 14.54
N SER A 53 7.53 -16.54 15.64
CA SER A 53 8.85 -16.00 16.03
C SER A 53 9.98 -16.45 15.11
N GLU A 54 9.79 -17.54 14.37
CA GLU A 54 10.69 -17.97 13.31
C GLU A 54 10.44 -17.17 12.04
N SER A 55 11.53 -16.81 11.37
CA SER A 55 11.47 -15.99 10.16
C SER A 55 10.79 -16.73 9.01
N THR A 56 9.83 -16.06 8.37
CA THR A 56 9.22 -16.47 7.11
C THR A 56 9.78 -15.59 6.00
N GLU A 57 10.51 -16.17 5.05
CA GLU A 57 11.31 -15.44 4.06
C GLU A 57 10.63 -15.41 2.68
N TYR A 58 10.73 -14.27 1.99
CA TYR A 58 10.26 -14.06 0.62
C TYR A 58 11.40 -13.47 -0.21
N ALA A 59 11.65 -14.06 -1.39
CA ALA A 59 12.54 -13.49 -2.40
C ALA A 59 11.70 -12.74 -3.45
N ILE A 60 12.05 -11.50 -3.75
CA ILE A 60 11.25 -10.60 -4.57
C ILE A 60 12.14 -9.82 -5.52
N GLU A 61 11.78 -9.79 -6.80
CA GLU A 61 12.41 -8.91 -7.79
C GLU A 61 11.67 -7.57 -7.84
N GLY A 62 12.42 -6.48 -7.66
CA GLY A 62 11.93 -5.11 -7.83
C GLY A 62 12.17 -4.56 -9.25
N PRO A 63 11.53 -3.43 -9.61
CA PRO A 63 10.73 -2.61 -8.72
C PRO A 63 9.34 -3.20 -8.45
N ALA A 64 8.91 -3.21 -7.19
CA ALA A 64 7.63 -3.78 -6.80
C ALA A 64 6.98 -3.04 -5.64
N ARG A 65 5.66 -3.00 -5.63
CA ARG A 65 4.87 -2.58 -4.47
C ARG A 65 4.33 -3.81 -3.76
N ILE A 66 4.73 -4.01 -2.52
CA ILE A 66 4.35 -5.17 -1.72
C ILE A 66 3.26 -4.77 -0.73
N GLU A 67 2.16 -5.51 -0.71
CA GLU A 67 1.07 -5.36 0.24
C GLU A 67 1.05 -6.55 1.21
N PHE A 68 1.11 -6.24 2.49
CA PHE A 68 0.94 -7.19 3.60
C PHE A 68 -0.47 -7.05 4.15
N ILE A 69 -1.30 -8.07 3.96
CA ILE A 69 -2.64 -8.15 4.53
C ILE A 69 -2.57 -9.07 5.72
N SER A 70 -2.64 -8.51 6.93
CA SER A 70 -2.46 -9.25 8.18
C SER A 70 -3.78 -9.40 8.94
N ARG A 71 -3.97 -10.56 9.58
CA ARG A 71 -5.10 -10.85 10.45
C ARG A 71 -4.62 -11.63 11.67
N TYR A 72 -5.31 -11.49 12.78
CA TYR A 72 -5.01 -12.22 14.00
C TYR A 72 -6.13 -13.19 14.36
N PRO A 73 -5.85 -14.47 14.61
CA PRO A 73 -6.84 -15.43 15.05
C PRO A 73 -7.26 -15.16 16.49
N VAL A 74 -8.56 -15.32 16.76
CA VAL A 74 -9.18 -15.10 18.06
C VAL A 74 -9.92 -16.35 18.46
N ILE A 75 -9.46 -17.00 19.54
CA ILE A 75 -10.02 -18.24 20.04
C ILE A 75 -10.61 -17.97 21.42
N LYS A 76 -11.92 -18.22 21.58
CA LYS A 76 -12.64 -18.16 22.87
C LYS A 76 -12.34 -16.87 23.67
N ASN A 77 -12.40 -15.69 23.06
CA ASN A 77 -12.15 -14.45 23.76
C ASN A 77 -13.40 -13.54 23.79
N LYS A 78 -13.62 -12.91 24.95
CA LYS A 78 -14.74 -11.98 25.18
C LYS A 78 -14.42 -10.54 24.74
N LYS A 79 -13.15 -10.23 24.40
CA LYS A 79 -12.74 -8.87 23.99
C LYS A 79 -13.15 -8.59 22.56
N ASP A 80 -13.68 -7.40 22.29
CA ASP A 80 -14.07 -6.98 20.95
C ASP A 80 -12.90 -6.61 20.03
N SER A 81 -11.76 -6.23 20.59
CA SER A 81 -10.57 -5.82 19.84
C SER A 81 -9.31 -6.50 20.33
N HIS A 82 -8.42 -6.83 19.39
CA HIS A 82 -7.16 -7.51 19.65
C HIS A 82 -6.00 -6.74 19.04
N SER A 83 -4.92 -6.62 19.82
CA SER A 83 -3.65 -6.10 19.34
C SER A 83 -2.76 -7.24 18.91
N PHE A 84 -2.03 -7.05 17.83
CA PHE A 84 -1.02 -7.98 17.34
C PHE A 84 0.10 -7.22 16.65
N LYS A 85 1.27 -7.82 16.64
CA LYS A 85 2.48 -7.21 16.13
C LYS A 85 3.27 -8.19 15.28
N TYR A 86 3.96 -7.66 14.31
CA TYR A 86 4.95 -8.39 13.53
C TYR A 86 5.99 -7.43 13.00
N SER A 87 7.14 -7.95 12.62
CA SER A 87 8.22 -7.17 12.02
C SER A 87 8.43 -7.59 10.58
N ILE A 88 8.77 -6.62 9.75
CA ILE A 88 9.18 -6.78 8.36
C ILE A 88 10.64 -6.36 8.30
N VAL A 89 11.53 -7.26 7.91
CA VAL A 89 12.94 -6.96 7.66
C VAL A 89 13.19 -7.00 6.17
N ILE A 90 13.76 -5.91 5.64
CA ILE A 90 14.08 -5.74 4.22
C ILE A 90 15.59 -5.84 4.08
N ASP A 91 16.07 -6.77 3.27
CA ASP A 91 17.49 -6.98 2.91
C ASP A 91 18.41 -7.07 4.14
N LYS A 92 17.88 -7.54 5.28
CA LYS A 92 18.59 -7.61 6.57
C LYS A 92 19.13 -6.25 7.08
N LYS A 93 18.62 -5.15 6.53
CA LYS A 93 19.04 -3.78 6.85
C LYS A 93 17.95 -3.03 7.60
N ASP A 94 16.78 -2.92 7.00
CA ASP A 94 15.68 -2.13 7.53
C ASP A 94 14.70 -3.01 8.29
N THR A 95 14.41 -2.66 9.53
CA THR A 95 13.39 -3.34 10.34
C THR A 95 12.20 -2.43 10.59
N ILE A 96 11.04 -2.86 10.15
CA ILE A 96 9.77 -2.16 10.30
C ILE A 96 8.91 -2.91 11.31
N ASN A 97 8.62 -2.28 12.45
CA ASN A 97 7.73 -2.84 13.45
C ASN A 97 6.28 -2.42 13.17
N VAL A 98 5.44 -3.38 12.87
CA VAL A 98 4.02 -3.18 12.55
C VAL A 98 3.18 -3.55 13.76
N ASN A 99 2.38 -2.60 14.25
CA ASN A 99 1.44 -2.78 15.34
C ASN A 99 0.02 -2.52 14.86
N HIS A 100 -0.86 -3.45 15.12
CA HIS A 100 -2.27 -3.34 14.78
C HIS A 100 -3.15 -3.58 16.00
N ARG A 101 -4.30 -2.89 16.03
CA ARG A 101 -5.39 -3.15 16.98
C ARG A 101 -6.71 -3.07 16.23
N TYR A 102 -7.35 -4.23 16.06
CA TYR A 102 -8.59 -4.33 15.30
C TYR A 102 -9.66 -5.11 16.03
N LYS A 103 -10.92 -4.79 15.72
CA LYS A 103 -12.08 -5.56 16.13
C LYS A 103 -12.12 -6.92 15.43
N VAL A 104 -12.88 -7.83 16.00
CA VAL A 104 -13.17 -9.14 15.40
C VAL A 104 -14.15 -8.96 14.23
N GLN A 105 -13.82 -9.53 13.09
CA GLN A 105 -14.67 -9.61 11.91
C GLN A 105 -15.35 -10.98 11.86
N ARG A 106 -16.58 -11.06 12.32
CA ARG A 106 -17.32 -12.34 12.48
C ARG A 106 -17.67 -13.04 11.17
N SER A 107 -17.65 -12.34 10.03
CA SER A 107 -17.93 -12.89 8.70
C SER A 107 -16.78 -13.73 8.14
N ILE A 108 -15.59 -13.69 8.75
CA ILE A 108 -14.42 -14.45 8.29
C ILE A 108 -14.43 -15.84 8.92
N LYS A 109 -14.27 -16.86 8.09
CA LYS A 109 -14.16 -18.25 8.51
C LYS A 109 -12.90 -18.87 7.95
N SER A 110 -12.28 -19.77 8.72
CA SER A 110 -11.18 -20.62 8.24
C SER A 110 -11.72 -21.99 7.83
N ILE A 111 -11.10 -22.55 6.80
CA ILE A 111 -11.38 -23.93 6.38
C ILE A 111 -10.75 -24.92 7.36
N GLN A 112 -9.51 -24.68 7.79
CA GLN A 112 -8.76 -25.55 8.71
C GLN A 112 -9.23 -25.40 10.16
N HIS A 113 -9.63 -24.18 10.56
CA HIS A 113 -10.01 -23.86 11.93
C HIS A 113 -11.39 -23.20 12.00
N PRO A 114 -12.49 -23.93 11.74
CA PRO A 114 -13.84 -23.35 11.62
C PRO A 114 -14.38 -22.70 12.91
N LYS A 115 -13.79 -23.05 14.07
CA LYS A 115 -14.15 -22.47 15.39
C LYS A 115 -13.37 -21.19 15.73
N HIS A 116 -12.40 -20.79 14.90
CA HIS A 116 -11.66 -19.54 15.09
C HIS A 116 -12.40 -18.37 14.48
N SER A 117 -12.26 -17.21 15.12
CA SER A 117 -12.63 -15.91 14.57
C SER A 117 -11.35 -15.14 14.19
N TYR A 118 -11.48 -14.09 13.41
CA TYR A 118 -10.33 -13.30 12.94
C TYR A 118 -10.61 -11.82 13.06
N THR A 119 -9.57 -11.02 13.28
CA THR A 119 -9.67 -9.56 13.28
C THR A 119 -9.97 -9.04 11.87
N TYR A 120 -10.41 -7.79 11.77
CA TYR A 120 -10.30 -7.05 10.52
C TYR A 120 -8.84 -7.05 10.05
N SER A 121 -8.62 -6.91 8.73
CA SER A 121 -7.26 -6.88 8.18
C SER A 121 -6.56 -5.57 8.50
N GLY A 122 -5.28 -5.68 8.86
CA GLY A 122 -4.34 -4.58 8.77
C GLY A 122 -3.62 -4.63 7.42
N ASN A 123 -3.55 -3.51 6.71
CA ASN A 123 -2.88 -3.42 5.42
C ASN A 123 -1.63 -2.54 5.56
N TYR A 124 -0.49 -3.10 5.23
CA TYR A 124 0.79 -2.42 5.23
C TYR A 124 1.43 -2.54 3.85
N PHE A 125 2.07 -1.47 3.39
CA PHE A 125 2.65 -1.42 2.05
C PHE A 125 4.10 -0.97 2.12
N ILE A 126 4.95 -1.59 1.29
CA ILE A 126 6.31 -1.14 1.04
C ILE A 126 6.55 -1.05 -0.47
N ASN A 127 7.43 -0.14 -0.87
CA ASN A 127 7.90 -0.06 -2.23
C ASN A 127 9.36 -0.54 -2.25
N LEU A 128 9.66 -1.47 -3.13
CA LEU A 128 11.01 -1.95 -3.39
C LEU A 128 11.52 -1.32 -4.67
N ASP A 129 12.76 -0.86 -4.67
CA ASP A 129 13.43 -0.34 -5.84
C ASP A 129 13.86 -1.49 -6.79
N LYS A 130 14.53 -1.18 -7.87
CA LYS A 130 15.00 -2.19 -8.84
C LYS A 130 16.11 -3.06 -8.22
N GLY A 131 15.98 -4.37 -8.36
CA GLY A 131 16.95 -5.36 -7.88
C GLY A 131 16.28 -6.53 -7.17
N SER A 132 17.11 -7.46 -6.70
CA SER A 132 16.66 -8.60 -5.90
C SER A 132 16.61 -8.22 -4.43
N HIS A 133 15.48 -8.50 -3.78
CA HIS A 133 15.22 -8.18 -2.38
C HIS A 133 14.82 -9.42 -1.60
N THR A 134 15.18 -9.43 -0.32
CA THR A 134 14.74 -10.43 0.65
C THR A 134 13.85 -9.75 1.69
N ILE A 135 12.67 -10.29 1.92
CA ILE A 135 11.78 -9.85 3.00
C ILE A 135 11.63 -10.98 3.99
N GLU A 136 11.91 -10.70 5.25
CA GLU A 136 11.71 -11.60 6.37
C GLU A 136 10.58 -11.08 7.25
N LEU A 137 9.64 -11.97 7.61
CA LEU A 137 8.53 -11.68 8.51
C LEU A 137 8.65 -12.54 9.76
N PHE A 138 8.49 -11.92 10.93
CA PHE A 138 8.40 -12.64 12.19
C PHE A 138 7.50 -11.91 13.18
N SER A 139 6.84 -12.65 14.07
CA SER A 139 6.03 -12.11 15.15
C SER A 139 6.78 -12.14 16.48
N GLU A 140 6.30 -11.37 17.47
CA GLU A 140 6.88 -11.38 18.82
C GLU A 140 6.76 -12.78 19.46
N LYS A 141 7.81 -13.21 20.20
CA LYS A 141 7.86 -14.53 20.89
C LYS A 141 6.69 -14.77 21.86
N ASN A 142 6.23 -13.71 22.52
CA ASN A 142 5.17 -13.76 23.53
C ASN A 142 3.76 -13.73 22.91
N GLN A 143 3.64 -13.68 21.60
CA GLN A 143 2.34 -13.61 20.95
C GLN A 143 1.68 -14.98 20.94
N LYS A 144 0.50 -15.09 21.54
CA LYS A 144 -0.18 -16.36 21.80
C LYS A 144 -0.48 -17.16 20.53
N TYR A 145 -0.82 -16.48 19.44
CA TYR A 145 -1.17 -17.08 18.16
C TYR A 145 -0.34 -16.48 17.04
N PRO A 146 -0.10 -17.20 15.94
CA PRO A 146 0.60 -16.67 14.79
C PRO A 146 -0.20 -15.54 14.15
N VAL A 147 0.49 -14.56 13.57
CA VAL A 147 -0.16 -13.57 12.69
C VAL A 147 -0.33 -14.22 11.31
N LEU A 148 -1.54 -14.23 10.79
CA LEU A 148 -1.80 -14.69 9.44
C LEU A 148 -1.52 -13.56 8.47
N ILE A 149 -0.55 -13.74 7.59
CA ILE A 149 -0.16 -12.72 6.61
C ILE A 149 -0.30 -13.28 5.19
N ARG A 150 -0.90 -12.45 4.34
CA ARG A 150 -0.98 -12.65 2.91
C ARG A 150 -0.15 -11.57 2.23
N VAL A 151 0.88 -11.94 1.49
CA VAL A 151 1.79 -11.02 0.81
C VAL A 151 1.46 -10.98 -0.65
N LEU A 152 1.21 -9.78 -1.17
CA LEU A 152 0.87 -9.54 -2.57
C LEU A 152 1.91 -8.61 -3.19
N SER A 153 2.38 -8.96 -4.38
CA SER A 153 3.11 -8.04 -5.24
C SER A 153 2.14 -7.38 -6.22
N LYS A 154 2.22 -6.05 -6.32
CA LYS A 154 1.43 -5.24 -7.25
C LYS A 154 2.37 -4.40 -8.10
N GLU A 155 2.02 -4.24 -9.35
CA GLU A 155 2.67 -3.27 -10.22
C GLU A 155 2.01 -1.90 -10.09
N PHE A 156 2.77 -0.83 -10.39
CA PHE A 156 2.20 0.50 -10.51
C PHE A 156 1.46 0.60 -11.83
N GLU A 157 0.18 0.95 -11.76
CA GLU A 157 -0.57 1.20 -12.98
C GLU A 157 -0.12 2.51 -13.64
N SER A 158 -0.12 2.53 -14.98
CA SER A 158 0.09 3.76 -15.72
C SER A 158 -1.09 4.71 -15.46
N MET A 159 -0.80 5.99 -15.23
CA MET A 159 -1.84 7.01 -15.10
C MET A 159 -2.52 7.21 -16.47
N GLY A 160 -3.83 7.08 -16.52
CA GLY A 160 -4.64 7.39 -17.69
C GLY A 160 -4.50 8.86 -18.16
N ARG A 161 -5.08 9.17 -19.32
CA ARG A 161 -5.07 10.55 -19.85
C ARG A 161 -5.91 11.51 -19.01
N ASP A 162 -7.03 11.05 -18.47
CA ASP A 162 -7.97 11.85 -17.65
C ASP A 162 -7.54 11.91 -16.20
N LYS A 163 -6.51 12.71 -15.92
CA LYS A 163 -6.02 12.93 -14.56
C LYS A 163 -6.43 14.30 -14.04
N LYS A 164 -6.94 14.32 -12.81
CA LYS A 164 -7.29 15.53 -12.08
C LYS A 164 -6.39 15.70 -10.87
N ILE A 165 -5.81 16.88 -10.70
CA ILE A 165 -5.09 17.23 -9.48
C ILE A 165 -6.11 17.70 -8.45
N LEU A 166 -6.08 17.08 -7.26
CA LEU A 166 -6.94 17.44 -6.16
C LEU A 166 -6.20 18.32 -5.16
N LYS A 167 -6.95 19.26 -4.57
CA LYS A 167 -6.53 20.08 -3.44
C LYS A 167 -7.17 19.55 -2.17
N PRO A 168 -6.43 19.37 -1.06
CA PRO A 168 -7.03 19.03 0.22
C PRO A 168 -8.01 20.10 0.70
N MET A 169 -9.05 19.70 1.41
CA MET A 169 -9.99 20.61 2.07
C MET A 169 -9.40 21.21 3.33
N VAL A 170 -8.61 20.42 4.05
CA VAL A 170 -7.90 20.82 5.26
C VAL A 170 -6.40 20.58 5.04
N TYR A 171 -5.60 21.63 5.17
CA TYR A 171 -4.14 21.61 5.09
C TYR A 171 -3.56 22.80 5.84
N LYS A 172 -2.32 22.68 6.33
CA LYS A 172 -1.63 23.76 7.02
C LYS A 172 -1.07 24.78 6.03
N ASN A 173 -0.23 24.33 5.11
CA ASN A 173 0.41 25.17 4.10
C ASN A 173 0.47 24.45 2.74
N SER A 174 0.57 25.25 1.68
CA SER A 174 1.00 24.79 0.36
C SER A 174 2.36 25.38 0.04
N VAL A 175 3.16 24.63 -0.69
CA VAL A 175 4.50 25.07 -1.15
C VAL A 175 4.66 24.76 -2.62
N GLU A 176 5.48 25.57 -3.28
CA GLU A 176 5.86 25.36 -4.67
C GLU A 176 7.21 24.65 -4.73
N LEU A 177 7.24 23.53 -5.45
CA LEU A 177 8.45 22.81 -5.80
C LEU A 177 8.86 23.10 -7.22
N VAL A 178 10.11 23.46 -7.41
CA VAL A 178 10.71 23.57 -8.75
C VAL A 178 11.53 22.32 -9.03
N THR A 179 11.20 21.64 -10.12
CA THR A 179 11.93 20.47 -10.61
C THR A 179 12.00 20.54 -12.12
N GLU A 180 13.19 20.43 -12.70
CA GLU A 180 13.42 20.49 -14.16
C GLU A 180 12.72 21.71 -14.81
N GLY A 181 12.79 22.87 -14.17
CA GLY A 181 12.18 24.11 -14.66
C GLY A 181 10.67 24.18 -14.56
N LYS A 182 10.00 23.22 -13.94
CA LYS A 182 8.54 23.21 -13.72
C LYS A 182 8.22 23.48 -12.27
N SER A 183 7.26 24.39 -12.03
CA SER A 183 6.69 24.60 -10.70
C SER A 183 5.50 23.68 -10.47
N LEU A 184 5.47 23.05 -9.30
CA LEU A 184 4.45 22.10 -8.90
C LEU A 184 4.01 22.38 -7.46
N SER A 185 2.70 22.59 -7.25
CA SER A 185 2.14 22.78 -5.91
C SER A 185 2.06 21.48 -5.13
N TYR A 186 2.55 21.51 -3.89
CA TYR A 186 2.46 20.44 -2.90
C TYR A 186 1.86 20.98 -1.61
N PHE A 187 1.36 20.07 -0.76
CA PHE A 187 0.77 20.39 0.54
C PHE A 187 1.57 19.76 1.67
N ASP A 188 1.79 20.52 2.73
CA ASP A 188 2.46 20.03 3.94
C ASP A 188 1.59 19.01 4.67
N CYS A 189 2.10 17.79 4.81
CA CYS A 189 1.61 16.78 5.72
C CYS A 189 2.56 16.74 6.93
N VAL A 190 2.10 17.26 8.05
CA VAL A 190 2.90 17.37 9.29
C VAL A 190 2.31 16.49 10.39
N PRO A 191 3.11 16.01 11.34
CA PRO A 191 2.62 15.18 12.43
C PRO A 191 1.50 15.85 13.23
N GLY A 192 0.47 15.08 13.54
CA GLY A 192 -0.67 15.55 14.35
C GLY A 192 -1.69 16.43 13.61
N LEU A 193 -1.46 16.78 12.34
CA LEU A 193 -2.38 17.54 11.50
C LEU A 193 -2.66 16.80 10.18
N PRO A 194 -3.61 15.86 10.17
CA PRO A 194 -3.98 15.14 8.95
C PRO A 194 -4.46 16.08 7.84
N LEU A 195 -4.05 15.78 6.62
CA LEU A 195 -4.68 16.39 5.44
C LEU A 195 -6.01 15.72 5.18
N GLN A 196 -7.05 16.50 4.94
CA GLN A 196 -8.35 15.96 4.54
C GLN A 196 -8.58 16.16 3.06
N LEU A 197 -8.80 15.08 2.35
CA LEU A 197 -8.97 15.06 0.89
C LEU A 197 -10.31 14.45 0.51
N GLU A 198 -11.12 15.20 -0.23
CA GLU A 198 -12.31 14.66 -0.86
C GLU A 198 -11.99 14.12 -2.25
N ALA A 199 -12.45 12.90 -2.53
CA ALA A 199 -12.37 12.31 -3.87
C ALA A 199 -13.69 11.63 -4.25
N LYS A 200 -14.02 11.70 -5.55
CA LYS A 200 -15.23 11.09 -6.11
C LYS A 200 -14.80 9.98 -7.09
N GLY A 201 -15.27 8.77 -6.85
CA GLY A 201 -14.93 7.55 -7.65
C GLY A 201 -15.98 7.21 -8.69
N GLU A 202 -15.82 6.11 -9.41
CA GLU A 202 -14.88 4.96 -9.30
C GLU A 202 -13.54 5.27 -10.00
N LYS A 203 -12.52 5.50 -9.22
CA LYS A 203 -11.23 6.02 -9.70
C LYS A 203 -10.09 5.52 -8.82
N LYS A 204 -8.86 5.86 -9.20
CA LYS A 204 -7.68 5.68 -8.37
C LYS A 204 -7.15 7.03 -7.91
N LEU A 205 -6.77 7.09 -6.66
CA LEU A 205 -6.08 8.23 -6.06
C LEU A 205 -4.62 7.85 -5.88
N ARG A 206 -3.73 8.51 -6.62
CA ARG A 206 -2.28 8.46 -6.40
C ARG A 206 -1.87 9.63 -5.53
N ILE A 207 -1.15 9.32 -4.47
CA ILE A 207 -0.56 10.31 -3.56
C ILE A 207 0.93 10.32 -3.83
N LEU A 208 1.43 11.40 -4.43
CA LEU A 208 2.86 11.65 -4.57
C LEU A 208 3.36 12.26 -3.27
N THR A 209 4.52 11.81 -2.82
CA THR A 209 5.10 12.25 -1.55
C THR A 209 6.59 12.58 -1.71
N ARG A 210 7.08 13.57 -0.95
CA ARG A 210 8.49 13.89 -0.79
C ARG A 210 8.78 14.23 0.66
N LEU A 211 9.73 13.56 1.27
CA LEU A 211 10.19 13.93 2.61
C LEU A 211 10.86 15.30 2.57
N GLN A 212 10.62 16.14 3.56
CA GLN A 212 11.36 17.38 3.77
C GLN A 212 12.56 17.08 4.66
N PHE A 213 13.74 16.94 4.05
CA PHE A 213 14.97 16.74 4.80
C PHE A 213 15.39 18.01 5.51
N SER A 214 15.76 17.89 6.77
CA SER A 214 16.47 18.92 7.55
C SER A 214 17.96 18.61 7.61
N ASP A 215 18.76 19.56 8.08
CA ASP A 215 20.20 19.40 8.22
C ASP A 215 20.59 18.28 9.20
N MET A 216 19.70 17.96 10.15
CA MET A 216 19.89 16.88 11.12
C MET A 216 19.66 15.47 10.56
N MET A 217 19.10 15.35 9.37
CA MET A 217 18.79 14.06 8.73
C MET A 217 19.95 13.61 7.85
N GLY A 218 20.11 12.27 7.70
CA GLY A 218 21.10 11.65 6.83
C GLY A 218 20.85 11.89 5.34
N GLN A 219 21.59 11.19 4.49
CA GLN A 219 21.37 11.22 3.03
C GLN A 219 20.13 10.41 2.62
N GLU A 220 19.87 9.34 3.35
CA GLU A 220 18.70 8.48 3.18
C GLU A 220 17.86 8.48 4.45
N GLU A 221 16.56 8.50 4.30
CA GLU A 221 15.60 8.48 5.39
C GLU A 221 14.35 7.71 5.01
N SER A 222 13.69 7.14 6.02
CA SER A 222 12.41 6.49 5.84
C SER A 222 11.28 7.25 6.52
N TYR A 223 10.06 7.09 6.03
CA TYR A 223 8.85 7.65 6.65
C TYR A 223 7.62 6.81 6.35
N ARG A 224 6.60 6.99 7.18
CA ARG A 224 5.34 6.26 7.06
C ARG A 224 4.18 7.22 6.86
N LEU A 225 3.36 6.91 5.87
CA LEU A 225 2.12 7.62 5.58
C LEU A 225 0.93 6.69 5.85
N LYS A 226 -0.03 7.15 6.64
CA LYS A 226 -1.30 6.47 6.88
C LYS A 226 -2.40 7.13 6.08
N VAL A 227 -3.21 6.32 5.42
CA VAL A 227 -4.43 6.77 4.74
C VAL A 227 -5.61 6.09 5.38
N SER A 228 -6.60 6.88 5.79
CA SER A 228 -7.82 6.38 6.43
C SER A 228 -9.07 7.07 5.90
N GLU A 229 -10.21 6.43 6.08
CA GLU A 229 -11.55 6.97 5.83
C GLU A 229 -12.35 6.86 7.13
N GLY A 230 -12.54 7.96 7.80
CA GLY A 230 -13.06 7.99 9.16
C GLY A 230 -12.22 7.11 10.10
N LYS A 231 -12.86 6.11 10.74
CA LYS A 231 -12.16 5.19 11.66
C LYS A 231 -11.48 4.01 10.95
N LYS A 232 -11.66 3.85 9.63
CA LYS A 232 -11.12 2.73 8.87
C LYS A 232 -9.76 3.10 8.28
N VAL A 233 -8.70 2.45 8.71
CA VAL A 233 -7.37 2.55 8.08
C VAL A 233 -7.42 1.74 6.77
N LEU A 234 -7.17 2.42 5.65
CA LEU A 234 -7.10 1.80 4.32
C LEU A 234 -5.72 1.19 4.09
N GLY A 235 -4.67 1.86 4.58
CA GLY A 235 -3.31 1.35 4.50
C GLY A 235 -2.31 2.25 5.22
N THR A 236 -1.19 1.64 5.62
CA THR A 236 0.02 2.33 6.04
C THR A 236 1.10 2.04 5.02
N PHE A 237 1.74 3.09 4.51
CA PHE A 237 2.74 3.03 3.45
C PHE A 237 4.10 3.43 4.03
N TYR A 238 5.07 2.57 3.86
CA TYR A 238 6.46 2.84 4.22
C TYR A 238 7.23 3.22 2.97
N PHE A 239 8.03 4.26 3.08
CA PHE A 239 8.88 4.76 2.02
C PHE A 239 10.30 4.95 2.54
N ASN A 240 11.26 4.54 1.76
CA ASN A 240 12.64 4.96 1.88
C ASN A 240 12.94 5.96 0.76
N THR A 241 13.68 7.03 1.05
CA THR A 241 13.97 8.11 0.10
C THR A 241 15.29 8.78 0.42
N GLU A 242 15.93 9.31 -0.61
CA GLU A 242 17.16 10.11 -0.54
C GLU A 242 16.87 11.57 -0.82
N ARG A 243 17.82 12.45 -0.45
CA ARG A 243 17.79 13.87 -0.82
C ARG A 243 17.75 14.01 -2.34
N SER A 244 16.94 14.93 -2.86
CA SER A 244 16.89 15.24 -4.28
C SER A 244 17.91 16.33 -4.61
N SER A 245 18.74 16.10 -5.61
CA SER A 245 19.66 17.12 -6.13
C SER A 245 19.03 18.03 -7.20
N SER A 246 17.88 17.64 -7.75
CA SER A 246 17.23 18.33 -8.89
C SER A 246 15.93 19.04 -8.53
N THR A 247 15.56 19.09 -7.25
CA THR A 247 14.30 19.70 -6.80
C THR A 247 14.56 20.66 -5.64
N GLN A 248 13.89 21.81 -5.65
CA GLN A 248 13.99 22.83 -4.61
C GLN A 248 12.60 23.24 -4.14
N ILE A 249 12.51 23.66 -2.87
CA ILE A 249 11.32 24.31 -2.31
C ILE A 249 11.55 25.81 -2.38
N LEU A 250 10.70 26.56 -3.06
CA LEU A 250 10.93 27.99 -3.29
C LEU A 250 11.03 28.81 -2.00
N ASP A 251 10.14 28.53 -1.05
CA ASP A 251 9.99 29.37 0.16
C ASP A 251 10.68 28.78 1.40
N ARG A 252 11.51 27.73 1.25
CA ARG A 252 12.17 27.03 2.36
C ARG A 252 13.55 26.55 1.96
N LEU A 253 14.51 27.45 1.96
CA LEU A 253 15.88 27.14 1.58
C LEU A 253 16.62 26.25 2.60
N ASP A 254 16.10 26.18 3.84
CA ASP A 254 16.60 25.31 4.93
C ASP A 254 16.12 23.85 4.80
N LYS A 255 15.28 23.53 3.81
CA LYS A 255 14.74 22.19 3.58
C LYS A 255 15.09 21.68 2.19
N VAL A 256 15.55 20.43 2.13
CA VAL A 256 15.82 19.73 0.88
C VAL A 256 14.71 18.71 0.64
N PRO A 257 13.98 18.76 -0.48
CA PRO A 257 12.99 17.72 -0.76
C PRO A 257 13.65 16.39 -1.10
N GLY A 258 13.08 15.30 -0.62
CA GLY A 258 13.48 13.96 -1.01
C GLY A 258 13.09 13.63 -2.45
N LYS A 259 13.70 12.59 -3.02
CA LYS A 259 13.20 11.97 -4.26
C LYS A 259 11.73 11.58 -4.06
N TRP A 260 10.90 11.74 -5.09
CA TRP A 260 9.48 11.46 -4.99
C TRP A 260 9.22 9.97 -4.77
N ARG A 261 8.19 9.70 -3.98
CA ARG A 261 7.60 8.37 -3.78
C ARG A 261 6.10 8.46 -4.02
N SER A 262 5.43 7.34 -4.19
CA SER A 262 3.98 7.36 -4.33
C SER A 262 3.29 6.13 -3.76
N CYS A 263 2.05 6.32 -3.36
CA CYS A 263 1.10 5.25 -3.09
C CYS A 263 -0.21 5.46 -3.83
N GLU A 264 -0.99 4.40 -3.93
CA GLU A 264 -2.28 4.41 -4.60
C GLU A 264 -3.34 3.74 -3.73
N ILE A 265 -4.51 4.33 -3.73
CA ILE A 265 -5.72 3.73 -3.18
C ILE A 265 -6.83 3.74 -4.22
N SER A 266 -7.71 2.74 -4.17
CA SER A 266 -8.94 2.73 -4.97
C SER A 266 -10.00 3.59 -4.29
N VAL A 267 -10.61 4.49 -5.05
CA VAL A 267 -11.76 5.31 -4.64
C VAL A 267 -13.01 4.62 -5.17
N PRO A 268 -13.87 4.08 -4.32
CA PRO A 268 -15.13 3.44 -4.71
C PRO A 268 -16.11 4.44 -5.36
N GLY A 269 -17.25 3.95 -5.83
CA GLY A 269 -18.32 4.81 -6.33
C GLY A 269 -18.86 5.71 -5.22
N GLY A 270 -19.11 6.98 -5.56
CA GLY A 270 -19.59 7.98 -4.61
C GLY A 270 -18.55 9.01 -4.20
N LYS A 271 -18.84 9.73 -3.13
CA LYS A 271 -18.02 10.78 -2.54
C LYS A 271 -17.38 10.27 -1.26
N HIS A 272 -16.07 10.35 -1.17
CA HIS A 272 -15.27 9.82 -0.07
C HIS A 272 -14.36 10.90 0.52
N LEU A 273 -14.19 10.86 1.84
CA LEU A 273 -13.31 11.76 2.58
C LEU A 273 -12.18 10.94 3.20
N TYR A 274 -10.95 11.27 2.81
CA TYR A 274 -9.74 10.60 3.26
C TYR A 274 -8.94 11.51 4.18
N ASP A 275 -8.43 10.93 5.26
CA ASP A 275 -7.42 11.52 6.11
C ASP A 275 -6.06 10.93 5.75
N ILE A 276 -5.08 11.81 5.47
CA ILE A 276 -3.71 11.47 5.14
C ILE A 276 -2.81 12.02 6.24
N GLU A 277 -2.05 11.13 6.90
CA GLU A 277 -1.27 11.45 8.08
C GLU A 277 0.13 10.86 7.99
N VAL A 278 1.15 11.67 8.30
CA VAL A 278 2.50 11.16 8.55
C VAL A 278 2.59 10.64 9.98
N LEU A 279 3.11 9.42 10.16
CA LEU A 279 3.15 8.74 11.47
C LEU A 279 4.42 9.06 12.28
N ASP A 280 5.48 9.48 11.61
CA ASP A 280 6.78 9.76 12.23
C ASP A 280 6.80 11.20 12.73
N LYS A 281 6.91 11.37 14.06
CA LYS A 281 6.71 12.64 14.77
C LYS A 281 7.74 13.72 14.43
N ASP A 282 8.90 13.30 13.98
CA ASP A 282 10.04 14.15 13.63
C ASP A 282 10.12 14.49 12.13
N LYS A 283 9.17 14.01 11.33
CA LYS A 283 9.22 14.09 9.86
C LYS A 283 8.03 14.84 9.27
N SER A 284 8.29 15.68 8.30
CA SER A 284 7.28 16.38 7.48
C SER A 284 7.38 15.92 6.05
N VAL A 285 6.25 15.73 5.39
CA VAL A 285 6.15 15.21 4.03
C VAL A 285 5.34 16.15 3.15
N LEU A 286 5.85 16.47 1.99
CA LEU A 286 5.13 17.19 0.95
C LEU A 286 4.29 16.19 0.15
N THR A 287 3.02 16.50 -0.05
CA THR A 287 2.07 15.60 -0.74
C THR A 287 1.39 16.30 -1.90
N ARG A 288 1.13 15.55 -2.96
CA ARG A 288 0.36 15.99 -4.13
C ARG A 288 -0.59 14.85 -4.54
N PHE A 289 -1.82 15.21 -4.89
CA PHE A 289 -2.90 14.25 -5.10
C PHE A 289 -3.34 14.23 -6.56
N ILE A 290 -3.38 13.05 -7.17
CA ILE A 290 -3.77 12.85 -8.57
C ILE A 290 -4.88 11.78 -8.59
N LEU A 291 -6.05 12.18 -9.08
CA LEU A 291 -7.20 11.29 -9.30
C LEU A 291 -7.29 10.94 -10.79
N TYR A 292 -7.42 9.63 -11.14
CA TYR A 292 -7.48 9.16 -12.54
C TYR A 292 -8.27 7.85 -12.68
#